data_a1ab420466d111a473691b6d785c576e
#
_entry.id   a1ab420466d111a473691b6d785c576e
#
_cell.length_a   1.000
_cell.length_b   1.000
_cell.length_c   1.000
_cell.angle_alpha   90.00
_cell.angle_beta   90.00
_cell.angle_gamma   90.00
#
_symmetry.space_group_name_H-M   'P 1'
#
loop_
_entity.id
_entity.type
_entity.pdbx_description
1 polymer ?
#
loop_
_entity_poly.entity_id
_entity_poly.type
_entity_poly.pdbx_seq_one_letter_code
_entity_poly.pdbx_strand_id
1 'polypeptide(L)'
;MDRFVDELFVRLREHGYQARMVSISHLQLLQKEIDSLRNHGLLDSEFYQHRLAWFSFQVPENLPKAQSLIVAAVPRPQTRAIFTWNGQRRPLILPPTYTAYDGITEQVENLLAKMLGEKGYTSTGTALPLKLLAVRSGLGQYGRNNICYVSGMGSFLQLVAIYSDMPCEEDGWQETTMMKSCEECELCRRACPTGAISSDRFLLRAERCIVYHNEKKAMFHSPTGWTLHGTTAS
;
A
#
# COMPACT_ATOMS: atom_id res chain seq x y z
N MET A 1 26.56 -7.39 -9.23
CA MET A 1 25.71 -7.23 -8.02
C MET A 1 26.38 -6.21 -7.13
N ASP A 2 25.75 -5.07 -6.93
CA ASP A 2 26.33 -4.05 -6.06
C ASP A 2 26.30 -4.56 -4.63
N ARG A 3 27.48 -4.78 -4.06
CA ARG A 3 27.66 -5.27 -2.69
C ARG A 3 26.85 -4.47 -1.66
N PHE A 4 26.59 -3.19 -1.95
CA PHE A 4 25.86 -2.33 -1.06
C PHE A 4 24.34 -2.58 -1.10
N VAL A 5 23.77 -2.86 -2.27
CA VAL A 5 22.32 -3.18 -2.40
C VAL A 5 21.99 -4.45 -1.62
N ASP A 6 22.85 -5.46 -1.71
CA ASP A 6 22.70 -6.69 -0.92
C ASP A 6 22.80 -6.41 0.58
N GLU A 7 23.80 -5.61 1.00
CA GLU A 7 23.97 -5.20 2.40
C GLU A 7 22.73 -4.43 2.90
N LEU A 8 22.21 -3.49 2.12
CA LEU A 8 21.00 -2.73 2.44
C LEU A 8 19.82 -3.67 2.69
N PHE A 9 19.58 -4.62 1.78
CA PHE A 9 18.47 -5.57 1.93
C PHE A 9 18.70 -6.58 3.06
N VAL A 10 19.93 -6.97 3.37
CA VAL A 10 20.25 -7.77 4.57
C VAL A 10 19.88 -7.00 5.82
N ARG A 11 20.34 -5.76 5.97
CA ARG A 11 20.04 -4.91 7.12
C ARG A 11 18.53 -4.67 7.30
N LEU A 12 17.78 -4.46 6.22
CA LEU A 12 16.32 -4.36 6.29
C LEU A 12 15.67 -5.65 6.78
N ARG A 13 16.18 -6.82 6.36
CA ARG A 13 15.69 -8.12 6.87
C ARG A 13 15.99 -8.32 8.36
N GLU A 14 17.09 -7.80 8.89
CA GLU A 14 17.40 -7.81 10.34
C GLU A 14 16.35 -7.02 11.15
N HIS A 15 15.75 -5.99 10.55
CA HIS A 15 14.58 -5.29 11.10
C HIS A 15 13.25 -6.01 10.87
N GLY A 16 13.25 -7.19 10.25
CA GLY A 16 12.05 -7.93 9.88
C GLY A 16 11.34 -7.38 8.63
N TYR A 17 11.97 -6.48 7.86
CA TYR A 17 11.39 -5.89 6.67
C TYR A 17 11.82 -6.66 5.41
N GLN A 18 10.96 -6.67 4.40
CA GLN A 18 11.35 -7.10 3.06
C GLN A 18 11.31 -5.90 2.12
N ALA A 19 12.25 -5.83 1.19
CA ALA A 19 12.31 -4.72 0.25
C ALA A 19 12.71 -5.17 -1.15
N ARG A 20 12.38 -4.33 -2.14
CA ARG A 20 12.81 -4.44 -3.53
C ARG A 20 13.17 -3.06 -4.06
N MET A 21 13.96 -3.06 -5.12
CA MET A 21 14.34 -1.84 -5.85
C MET A 21 13.92 -1.97 -7.30
N VAL A 22 13.47 -0.86 -7.87
CA VAL A 22 13.16 -0.73 -9.30
C VAL A 22 13.63 0.63 -9.81
N SER A 23 13.85 0.71 -11.12
CA SER A 23 14.21 1.96 -11.79
C SER A 23 13.07 2.98 -11.78
N ILE A 24 13.39 4.26 -11.63
CA ILE A 24 12.41 5.34 -11.80
C ILE A 24 11.87 5.44 -13.22
N SER A 25 12.53 4.83 -14.22
CA SER A 25 12.04 4.78 -15.60
C SER A 25 10.63 4.18 -15.71
N HIS A 26 10.19 3.43 -14.70
CA HIS A 26 8.87 2.82 -14.66
C HIS A 26 7.75 3.73 -14.15
N LEU A 27 8.03 4.97 -13.71
CA LEU A 27 7.00 5.91 -13.24
C LEU A 27 5.87 6.10 -14.27
N GLN A 28 6.24 6.26 -15.55
CA GLN A 28 5.26 6.43 -16.61
C GLN A 28 4.45 5.16 -16.90
N LEU A 29 4.97 3.97 -16.58
CA LEU A 29 4.24 2.71 -16.71
C LEU A 29 3.20 2.59 -15.60
N LEU A 30 3.54 2.98 -14.36
CA LEU A 30 2.58 3.04 -13.25
C LEU A 30 1.42 4.00 -13.57
N GLN A 31 1.73 5.18 -14.11
CA GLN A 31 0.71 6.15 -14.53
C GLN A 31 -0.20 5.57 -15.60
N LYS A 32 0.39 5.02 -16.69
CA LYS A 32 -0.38 4.43 -17.79
C LYS A 32 -1.30 3.30 -17.35
N GLU A 33 -0.90 2.52 -16.35
CA GLU A 33 -1.75 1.45 -15.82
C GLU A 33 -2.99 2.03 -15.10
N ILE A 34 -2.82 3.04 -14.25
CA ILE A 34 -3.94 3.72 -13.60
C ILE A 34 -4.84 4.41 -14.64
N ASP A 35 -4.26 5.10 -15.61
CA ASP A 35 -5.01 5.78 -16.67
C ASP A 35 -5.78 4.78 -17.55
N SER A 36 -5.18 3.63 -17.84
CA SER A 36 -5.85 2.55 -18.57
C SER A 36 -7.06 2.03 -17.81
N LEU A 37 -6.92 1.76 -16.52
CA LEU A 37 -8.05 1.32 -15.69
C LEU A 37 -9.19 2.36 -15.66
N ARG A 38 -8.83 3.65 -15.59
CA ARG A 38 -9.79 4.75 -15.63
C ARG A 38 -10.50 4.84 -16.98
N ASN A 39 -9.74 4.79 -18.08
CA ASN A 39 -10.27 4.92 -19.45
C ASN A 39 -11.19 3.75 -19.83
N HIS A 40 -10.96 2.56 -19.26
CA HIS A 40 -11.85 1.41 -19.42
C HIS A 40 -13.05 1.40 -18.45
N GLY A 41 -13.27 2.47 -17.67
CA GLY A 41 -14.39 2.56 -16.73
C GLY A 41 -14.29 1.59 -15.55
N LEU A 42 -13.10 1.09 -15.24
CA LEU A 42 -12.87 0.15 -14.15
C LEU A 42 -12.64 0.85 -12.80
N LEU A 43 -12.41 2.16 -12.81
CA LEU A 43 -12.27 2.99 -11.61
C LEU A 43 -13.53 3.85 -11.44
N ASP A 44 -14.15 3.76 -10.27
CA ASP A 44 -15.20 4.70 -9.88
C ASP A 44 -14.66 6.13 -9.85
N SER A 45 -15.43 7.09 -10.39
CA SER A 45 -14.96 8.48 -10.58
C SER A 45 -14.72 9.20 -9.24
N GLU A 46 -15.59 8.99 -8.25
CA GLU A 46 -15.46 9.59 -6.93
C GLU A 46 -14.26 9.00 -6.19
N PHE A 47 -14.09 7.68 -6.24
CA PHE A 47 -12.92 6.99 -5.68
C PHE A 47 -11.62 7.51 -6.32
N TYR A 48 -11.60 7.65 -7.65
CA TYR A 48 -10.42 8.18 -8.35
C TYR A 48 -10.04 9.56 -7.83
N GLN A 49 -10.99 10.49 -7.78
CA GLN A 49 -10.73 11.86 -7.33
C GLN A 49 -10.24 11.93 -5.87
N HIS A 50 -10.82 11.12 -5.00
CA HIS A 50 -10.50 11.17 -3.57
C HIS A 50 -9.27 10.35 -3.16
N ARG A 51 -8.90 9.32 -3.95
CA ARG A 51 -7.89 8.33 -3.52
C ARG A 51 -6.74 8.11 -4.49
N LEU A 52 -6.87 8.51 -5.75
CA LEU A 52 -5.86 8.23 -6.76
C LEU A 52 -5.32 9.49 -7.45
N ALA A 53 -6.12 10.55 -7.55
CA ALA A 53 -5.76 11.76 -8.30
C ALA A 53 -4.58 12.55 -7.70
N TRP A 54 -4.21 12.27 -6.44
CA TRP A 54 -3.08 12.92 -5.77
C TRP A 54 -1.75 12.21 -6.01
N PHE A 55 -1.72 11.03 -6.64
CA PHE A 55 -0.47 10.37 -6.98
C PHE A 55 0.33 11.21 -7.97
N SER A 56 1.64 11.30 -7.72
CA SER A 56 2.59 11.99 -8.59
C SER A 56 3.54 10.98 -9.24
N PHE A 57 3.54 10.95 -10.56
CA PHE A 57 4.41 10.08 -11.36
C PHE A 57 5.58 10.86 -12.00
N GLN A 58 5.93 11.99 -11.40
CA GLN A 58 7.07 12.81 -11.78
C GLN A 58 8.24 12.57 -10.82
N VAL A 59 9.44 12.74 -11.33
CA VAL A 59 10.64 12.78 -10.47
C VAL A 59 10.50 13.94 -9.49
N PRO A 60 10.70 13.72 -8.18
CA PRO A 60 10.46 14.76 -7.18
C PRO A 60 11.45 15.95 -7.34
N GLU A 61 10.93 17.15 -7.21
CA GLU A 61 11.73 18.38 -7.37
C GLU A 61 12.89 18.48 -6.36
N ASN A 62 12.69 17.97 -5.14
CA ASN A 62 13.70 17.94 -4.10
C ASN A 62 14.77 16.84 -4.28
N LEU A 63 14.59 15.93 -5.26
CA LEU A 63 15.57 14.91 -5.63
C LEU A 63 15.60 14.70 -7.16
N PRO A 64 16.01 15.72 -7.95
CA PRO A 64 15.94 15.67 -9.42
C PRO A 64 16.89 14.62 -10.04
N LYS A 65 17.85 14.11 -9.26
CA LYS A 65 18.77 13.05 -9.67
C LYS A 65 18.34 11.65 -9.19
N ALA A 66 17.10 11.47 -8.75
CA ALA A 66 16.60 10.15 -8.41
C ALA A 66 16.80 9.16 -9.57
N GLN A 67 17.20 7.94 -9.26
CA GLN A 67 17.45 6.86 -10.21
C GLN A 67 16.69 5.59 -9.86
N SER A 68 16.34 5.41 -8.59
CA SER A 68 15.68 4.22 -8.10
C SER A 68 14.48 4.54 -7.19
N LEU A 69 13.60 3.56 -7.09
CA LEU A 69 12.53 3.44 -6.10
C LEU A 69 12.82 2.23 -5.22
N ILE A 70 12.88 2.43 -3.92
CA ILE A 70 12.98 1.35 -2.95
C ILE A 70 11.62 1.21 -2.27
N VAL A 71 11.01 0.04 -2.39
CA VAL A 71 9.74 -0.29 -1.75
C VAL A 71 9.95 -1.35 -0.68
N ALA A 72 9.46 -1.08 0.53
CA ALA A 72 9.58 -1.94 1.68
C ALA A 72 8.21 -2.39 2.19
N ALA A 73 8.14 -3.64 2.64
CA ALA A 73 7.02 -4.21 3.38
C ALA A 73 7.43 -4.37 4.85
N VAL A 74 6.65 -3.79 5.72
CA VAL A 74 6.86 -3.75 7.17
C VAL A 74 5.78 -4.59 7.83
N PRO A 75 6.12 -5.67 8.57
CA PRO A 75 5.11 -6.49 9.25
C PRO A 75 4.40 -5.68 10.33
N ARG A 76 3.10 -5.86 10.41
CA ARG A 76 2.27 -5.21 11.43
C ARG A 76 1.63 -6.27 12.34
N PRO A 77 1.60 -6.03 13.64
CA PRO A 77 0.94 -6.96 14.56
C PRO A 77 -0.56 -6.97 14.30
N GLN A 78 -1.17 -8.14 14.45
CA GLN A 78 -2.62 -8.24 14.46
C GLN A 78 -3.16 -7.72 15.78
N THR A 79 -3.82 -6.57 15.76
CA THR A 79 -4.45 -5.98 16.93
C THR A 79 -5.88 -6.49 17.07
N ARG A 80 -6.16 -7.20 18.18
CA ARG A 80 -7.50 -7.68 18.50
C ARG A 80 -8.17 -6.73 19.51
N ALA A 81 -9.23 -6.07 19.10
CA ALA A 81 -10.09 -5.30 19.97
C ALA A 81 -11.32 -6.14 20.40
N ILE A 82 -11.77 -5.98 21.63
CA ILE A 82 -12.97 -6.65 22.15
C ILE A 82 -14.01 -5.57 22.47
N PHE A 83 -15.11 -5.60 21.76
CA PHE A 83 -16.25 -4.72 21.99
C PHE A 83 -17.37 -5.45 22.71
N THR A 84 -18.09 -4.74 23.57
CA THR A 84 -19.34 -5.24 24.16
C THR A 84 -20.51 -4.61 23.42
N TRP A 85 -21.34 -5.45 22.79
CA TRP A 85 -22.54 -5.04 22.09
C TRP A 85 -23.71 -5.89 22.53
N ASN A 86 -24.78 -5.27 23.01
CA ASN A 86 -25.95 -5.96 23.58
C ASN A 86 -25.56 -7.03 24.62
N GLY A 87 -24.65 -6.71 25.55
CA GLY A 87 -24.15 -7.60 26.57
C GLY A 87 -23.22 -8.73 26.09
N GLN A 88 -22.98 -8.85 24.80
CA GLN A 88 -22.09 -9.88 24.24
C GLN A 88 -20.72 -9.28 23.86
N ARG A 89 -19.65 -9.99 24.22
CA ARG A 89 -18.27 -9.65 23.82
C ARG A 89 -18.04 -10.06 22.37
N ARG A 90 -17.65 -9.10 21.54
CA ARG A 90 -17.37 -9.27 20.11
C ARG A 90 -15.91 -8.96 19.83
N PRO A 91 -15.08 -9.97 19.51
CA PRO A 91 -13.69 -9.72 19.08
C PRO A 91 -13.66 -9.26 17.63
N LEU A 92 -12.90 -8.21 17.35
CA LEU A 92 -12.61 -7.72 16.00
C LEU A 92 -11.10 -7.62 15.82
N ILE A 93 -10.62 -7.94 14.63
CA ILE A 93 -9.24 -7.67 14.23
C ILE A 93 -9.21 -6.29 13.54
N LEU A 94 -8.38 -5.40 14.08
CA LEU A 94 -8.21 -4.06 13.50
C LEU A 94 -7.25 -4.13 12.32
N PRO A 95 -7.58 -3.55 11.17
CA PRO A 95 -6.66 -3.41 10.05
C PRO A 95 -5.41 -2.61 10.45
N PRO A 96 -4.23 -2.89 9.87
CA PRO A 96 -2.98 -2.18 10.20
C PRO A 96 -3.05 -0.67 9.97
N THR A 97 -3.86 -0.24 9.00
CA THR A 97 -4.06 1.17 8.63
C THR A 97 -4.70 2.02 9.72
N TYR A 98 -5.33 1.41 10.73
CA TYR A 98 -5.94 2.14 11.86
C TYR A 98 -5.01 2.29 13.07
N THR A 99 -3.75 1.84 12.97
CA THR A 99 -2.82 1.86 14.09
C THR A 99 -1.48 2.47 13.69
N ALA A 100 -1.16 3.67 14.17
CA ALA A 100 0.14 4.35 14.04
C ALA A 100 0.73 4.31 12.61
N TYR A 101 -0.10 4.55 11.57
CA TYR A 101 0.31 4.41 10.18
C TYR A 101 1.42 5.39 9.80
N ASP A 102 1.25 6.68 10.10
CA ASP A 102 2.21 7.73 9.72
C ASP A 102 3.54 7.57 10.45
N GLY A 103 3.52 7.24 11.74
CA GLY A 103 4.73 7.02 12.53
C GLY A 103 5.61 5.88 12.00
N ILE A 104 5.01 4.82 11.46
CA ILE A 104 5.78 3.73 10.83
C ILE A 104 6.37 4.15 9.49
N THR A 105 5.64 4.92 8.70
CA THR A 105 6.17 5.46 7.43
C THR A 105 7.41 6.30 7.70
N GLU A 106 7.32 7.26 8.60
CA GLU A 106 8.44 8.13 9.00
C GLU A 106 9.63 7.32 9.55
N GLN A 107 9.38 6.34 10.40
CA GLN A 107 10.43 5.47 10.95
C GLN A 107 11.19 4.72 9.85
N VAL A 108 10.49 4.18 8.86
CA VAL A 108 11.12 3.43 7.76
C VAL A 108 11.86 4.36 6.81
N GLU A 109 11.28 5.52 6.48
CA GLU A 109 11.93 6.54 5.65
C GLU A 109 13.23 7.02 6.31
N ASN A 110 13.22 7.31 7.60
CA ASN A 110 14.41 7.72 8.36
C ASN A 110 15.48 6.61 8.41
N LEU A 111 15.05 5.35 8.59
CA LEU A 111 15.96 4.21 8.58
C LEU A 111 16.66 4.06 7.22
N LEU A 112 15.88 4.10 6.13
CA LEU A 112 16.42 4.02 4.77
C LEU A 112 17.32 5.22 4.46
N ALA A 113 16.91 6.44 4.79
CA ALA A 113 17.71 7.65 4.60
C ALA A 113 19.06 7.57 5.31
N LYS A 114 19.08 7.05 6.56
CA LYS A 114 20.31 6.82 7.30
C LYS A 114 21.23 5.81 6.60
N MET A 115 20.68 4.64 6.21
CA MET A 115 21.46 3.58 5.55
C MET A 115 22.06 4.05 4.23
N LEU A 116 21.28 4.76 3.41
CA LEU A 116 21.70 5.32 2.13
C LEU A 116 22.75 6.42 2.32
N GLY A 117 22.55 7.30 3.31
CA GLY A 117 23.47 8.39 3.66
C GLY A 117 24.84 7.92 4.07
N GLU A 118 25.01 6.73 4.66
CA GLU A 118 26.29 6.09 4.97
C GLU A 118 27.18 5.89 3.73
N LYS A 119 26.58 5.87 2.54
CA LYS A 119 27.25 5.73 1.23
C LYS A 119 27.16 6.99 0.36
N GLY A 120 26.65 8.09 0.92
CA GLY A 120 26.54 9.37 0.22
C GLY A 120 25.31 9.49 -0.68
N TYR A 121 24.37 8.53 -0.62
CA TYR A 121 23.10 8.63 -1.35
C TYR A 121 22.06 9.40 -0.53
N THR A 122 21.14 10.04 -1.27
CA THR A 122 20.01 10.78 -0.72
C THR A 122 18.69 10.10 -1.06
N SER A 123 17.66 10.40 -0.28
CA SER A 123 16.33 9.84 -0.52
C SER A 123 15.23 10.82 -0.12
N THR A 124 14.03 10.59 -0.64
CA THR A 124 12.81 11.33 -0.28
C THR A 124 11.59 10.41 -0.41
N GLY A 125 10.54 10.71 0.34
CA GLY A 125 9.29 9.96 0.31
C GLY A 125 8.57 10.02 -1.04
N THR A 126 7.61 9.13 -1.25
CA THR A 126 6.85 9.03 -2.50
C THR A 126 5.37 9.31 -2.31
N ALA A 127 4.75 9.82 -3.38
CA ALA A 127 3.30 9.90 -3.55
C ALA A 127 2.87 8.93 -4.68
N LEU A 128 3.12 7.63 -4.51
CA LEU A 128 2.88 6.59 -5.51
C LEU A 128 1.85 5.54 -5.04
N PRO A 129 1.19 4.81 -5.95
CA PRO A 129 0.30 3.71 -5.61
C PRO A 129 1.08 2.51 -5.06
N LEU A 130 1.38 2.50 -3.76
CA LEU A 130 2.30 1.58 -3.11
C LEU A 130 2.00 0.09 -3.35
N LYS A 131 0.72 -0.31 -3.40
CA LYS A 131 0.36 -1.70 -3.69
C LYS A 131 0.75 -2.11 -5.11
N LEU A 132 0.49 -1.23 -6.08
CA LEU A 132 0.86 -1.48 -7.47
C LEU A 132 2.39 -1.53 -7.61
N LEU A 133 3.10 -0.59 -7.02
CA LEU A 133 4.56 -0.57 -6.99
C LEU A 133 5.14 -1.83 -6.34
N ALA A 134 4.60 -2.28 -5.20
CA ALA A 134 5.06 -3.48 -4.51
C ALA A 134 4.88 -4.75 -5.36
N VAL A 135 3.78 -4.85 -6.10
CA VAL A 135 3.55 -6.01 -6.98
C VAL A 135 4.44 -5.93 -8.21
N ARG A 136 4.57 -4.75 -8.83
CA ARG A 136 5.44 -4.54 -9.99
C ARG A 136 6.94 -4.73 -9.68
N SER A 137 7.35 -4.46 -8.45
CA SER A 137 8.74 -4.70 -8.01
C SER A 137 9.03 -6.16 -7.62
N GLY A 138 8.04 -7.05 -7.67
CA GLY A 138 8.20 -8.44 -7.22
C GLY A 138 8.25 -8.61 -5.70
N LEU A 139 7.97 -7.55 -4.92
CA LEU A 139 7.90 -7.63 -3.47
C LEU A 139 6.69 -8.42 -3.00
N GLY A 140 5.56 -8.28 -3.69
CA GLY A 140 4.31 -8.93 -3.34
C GLY A 140 3.49 -9.36 -4.54
N GLN A 141 2.34 -9.97 -4.26
CA GLN A 141 1.35 -10.37 -5.24
C GLN A 141 -0.04 -9.89 -4.81
N TYR A 142 -0.94 -9.69 -5.75
CA TYR A 142 -2.33 -9.38 -5.41
C TYR A 142 -3.12 -10.62 -5.00
N GLY A 143 -3.87 -10.50 -3.90
CA GLY A 143 -5.01 -11.38 -3.67
C GLY A 143 -6.21 -10.95 -4.50
N ARG A 144 -7.20 -11.84 -4.69
CA ARG A 144 -8.48 -11.53 -5.35
C ARG A 144 -9.24 -10.35 -4.71
N ASN A 145 -8.97 -10.07 -3.45
CA ASN A 145 -9.52 -8.95 -2.68
C ASN A 145 -8.79 -7.62 -2.88
N ASN A 146 -7.89 -7.51 -3.86
CA ASN A 146 -6.99 -6.38 -4.10
C ASN A 146 -6.05 -6.01 -2.92
N ILE A 147 -5.83 -6.91 -1.98
CA ILE A 147 -4.82 -6.74 -0.95
C ILE A 147 -3.48 -7.26 -1.48
N CYS A 148 -2.39 -6.57 -1.14
CA CYS A 148 -1.04 -7.03 -1.42
C CYS A 148 -0.61 -8.04 -0.34
N TYR A 149 -0.09 -9.18 -0.79
CA TYR A 149 0.48 -10.23 0.05
C TYR A 149 1.97 -10.36 -0.24
N VAL A 150 2.76 -10.40 0.81
CA VAL A 150 4.21 -10.60 0.72
C VAL A 150 4.56 -11.98 1.26
N SER A 151 5.36 -12.74 0.52
CA SER A 151 5.72 -14.11 0.88
C SER A 151 6.38 -14.18 2.27
N GLY A 152 5.92 -15.09 3.12
CA GLY A 152 6.41 -15.23 4.50
C GLY A 152 5.88 -14.17 5.47
N MET A 153 5.25 -13.07 4.99
CA MET A 153 4.74 -11.97 5.83
C MET A 153 3.20 -11.90 5.82
N GLY A 154 2.56 -12.40 4.75
CA GLY A 154 1.10 -12.34 4.59
C GLY A 154 0.64 -10.94 4.16
N SER A 155 -0.50 -10.49 4.68
CA SER A 155 -1.14 -9.22 4.32
C SER A 155 -1.24 -8.20 5.47
N PHE A 156 -0.90 -8.59 6.71
CA PHE A 156 -0.80 -7.68 7.84
C PHE A 156 0.54 -6.95 7.82
N LEU A 157 0.66 -6.03 6.89
CA LEU A 157 1.87 -5.26 6.62
C LEU A 157 1.52 -3.82 6.23
N GLN A 158 2.50 -2.96 6.30
CA GLN A 158 2.48 -1.62 5.75
C GLN A 158 3.53 -1.53 4.64
N LEU A 159 3.15 -0.93 3.53
CA LEU A 159 4.07 -0.63 2.43
C LEU A 159 4.58 0.80 2.59
N VAL A 160 5.88 0.97 2.39
CA VAL A 160 6.55 2.28 2.37
C VAL A 160 7.45 2.30 1.15
N ALA A 161 7.53 3.42 0.45
CA ALA A 161 8.46 3.58 -0.66
C ALA A 161 9.15 4.95 -0.62
N ILE A 162 10.39 4.97 -1.09
CA ILE A 162 11.19 6.17 -1.23
C ILE A 162 11.81 6.25 -2.62
N TYR A 163 12.06 7.47 -3.08
CA TYR A 163 13.00 7.73 -4.16
C TYR A 163 14.43 7.78 -3.62
N SER A 164 15.40 7.36 -4.43
CA SER A 164 16.82 7.54 -4.13
C SER A 164 17.60 7.90 -5.41
N ASP A 165 18.68 8.66 -5.26
CA ASP A 165 19.68 8.90 -6.30
C ASP A 165 20.68 7.73 -6.45
N MET A 166 20.52 6.68 -5.64
CA MET A 166 21.25 5.43 -5.79
C MET A 166 20.90 4.77 -7.13
N PRO A 167 21.90 4.37 -7.95
CA PRO A 167 21.65 3.66 -9.19
C PRO A 167 20.86 2.37 -9.00
N CYS A 168 19.98 2.06 -9.93
CA CYS A 168 19.26 0.78 -9.98
C CYS A 168 19.98 -0.16 -10.96
N GLU A 169 20.94 -0.94 -10.46
CA GLU A 169 21.68 -1.90 -11.29
C GLU A 169 20.86 -3.16 -11.58
N GLU A 170 20.09 -3.62 -10.60
CA GLU A 170 19.18 -4.75 -10.74
C GLU A 170 17.74 -4.28 -10.65
N ASP A 171 17.07 -4.18 -11.80
CA ASP A 171 15.70 -3.74 -11.89
C ASP A 171 14.74 -4.92 -11.69
N GLY A 172 14.09 -4.95 -10.54
CA GLY A 172 13.13 -6.00 -10.17
C GLY A 172 11.76 -5.91 -10.85
N TRP A 173 11.60 -5.03 -11.85
CA TRP A 173 10.30 -4.80 -12.48
C TRP A 173 9.73 -6.05 -13.17
N GLN A 174 8.47 -6.35 -12.89
CA GLN A 174 7.78 -7.53 -13.45
C GLN A 174 6.30 -7.26 -13.73
N GLU A 175 5.67 -8.18 -14.46
CA GLU A 175 4.23 -8.14 -14.66
C GLU A 175 3.46 -8.37 -13.35
N THR A 176 2.28 -7.73 -13.23
CA THR A 176 1.41 -7.94 -12.07
C THR A 176 0.79 -9.33 -12.12
N THR A 177 0.86 -10.04 -11.01
CA THR A 177 0.26 -11.37 -10.90
C THR A 177 -0.66 -11.46 -9.70
N MET A 178 -1.74 -12.22 -9.84
CA MET A 178 -2.55 -12.65 -8.72
C MET A 178 -1.90 -13.87 -8.07
N MET A 179 -2.01 -14.00 -6.75
CA MET A 179 -1.56 -15.19 -6.04
C MET A 179 -2.19 -16.44 -6.64
N LYS A 180 -1.37 -17.45 -6.92
CA LYS A 180 -1.84 -18.74 -7.44
C LYS A 180 -2.91 -19.38 -6.55
N SER A 181 -2.79 -19.27 -5.24
CA SER A 181 -3.78 -19.76 -4.28
C SER A 181 -5.15 -19.05 -4.37
N CYS A 182 -5.24 -17.92 -5.07
CA CYS A 182 -6.49 -17.20 -5.30
C CYS A 182 -7.24 -17.63 -6.58
N GLU A 183 -6.63 -18.44 -7.45
CA GLU A 183 -7.23 -18.83 -8.73
C GLU A 183 -8.57 -19.56 -8.55
N GLU A 184 -8.62 -20.51 -7.60
CA GLU A 184 -9.83 -21.26 -7.28
C GLU A 184 -10.49 -20.81 -5.95
N CYS A 185 -9.88 -19.89 -5.21
CA CYS A 185 -10.36 -19.45 -3.92
C CYS A 185 -11.42 -18.35 -4.06
N GLU A 186 -12.58 -18.58 -3.44
CA GLU A 186 -13.76 -17.71 -3.47
C GLU A 186 -14.09 -17.08 -2.10
N LEU A 187 -13.29 -17.33 -1.06
CA LEU A 187 -13.62 -16.98 0.32
C LEU A 187 -13.92 -15.49 0.49
N CYS A 188 -13.04 -14.62 0.01
CA CYS A 188 -13.22 -13.18 0.15
C CYS A 188 -14.43 -12.65 -0.65
N ARG A 189 -14.71 -13.24 -1.83
CA ARG A 189 -15.87 -12.90 -2.64
C ARG A 189 -17.18 -13.29 -1.95
N ARG A 190 -17.25 -14.52 -1.42
CA ARG A 190 -18.42 -15.01 -0.68
C ARG A 190 -18.65 -14.24 0.62
N ALA A 191 -17.58 -13.82 1.29
CA ALA A 191 -17.67 -13.06 2.54
C ALA A 191 -17.91 -11.56 2.34
N CYS A 192 -17.82 -11.04 1.11
CA CYS A 192 -18.04 -9.62 0.84
C CYS A 192 -19.52 -9.27 0.92
N PRO A 193 -19.98 -8.50 1.93
CA PRO A 193 -21.42 -8.27 2.15
C PRO A 193 -22.06 -7.39 1.08
N THR A 194 -21.27 -6.63 0.32
CA THR A 194 -21.75 -5.65 -0.66
C THR A 194 -21.47 -6.08 -2.11
N GLY A 195 -20.85 -7.23 -2.32
CA GLY A 195 -20.45 -7.69 -3.65
C GLY A 195 -19.38 -6.80 -4.32
N ALA A 196 -18.62 -6.02 -3.54
CA ALA A 196 -17.53 -5.22 -4.07
C ALA A 196 -16.42 -6.06 -4.70
N ILE A 197 -16.19 -7.30 -4.20
CA ILE A 197 -15.29 -8.28 -4.78
C ILE A 197 -16.09 -9.16 -5.72
N SER A 198 -15.98 -8.90 -7.03
CA SER A 198 -16.78 -9.58 -8.05
C SER A 198 -16.02 -10.70 -8.76
N SER A 199 -16.74 -11.52 -9.52
CA SER A 199 -16.15 -12.62 -10.32
C SER A 199 -15.77 -12.20 -11.73
N ASP A 200 -16.36 -11.10 -12.23
CA ASP A 200 -16.24 -10.62 -13.59
C ASP A 200 -14.98 -9.75 -13.82
N ARG A 201 -14.30 -9.35 -12.76
CA ARG A 201 -13.08 -8.55 -12.86
C ARG A 201 -12.19 -8.73 -11.63
N PHE A 202 -10.88 -8.50 -11.83
CA PHE A 202 -9.90 -8.52 -10.75
C PHE A 202 -10.07 -7.31 -9.81
N LEU A 203 -10.20 -6.10 -10.36
CA LEU A 203 -10.27 -4.88 -9.57
C LEU A 203 -11.62 -4.79 -8.83
N LEU A 204 -11.60 -4.62 -7.51
CA LEU A 204 -12.82 -4.48 -6.72
C LEU A 204 -13.64 -3.24 -7.15
N ARG A 205 -14.93 -3.28 -6.91
CA ARG A 205 -15.87 -2.16 -7.14
C ARG A 205 -15.83 -1.24 -5.94
N ALA A 206 -15.01 -0.17 -6.02
CA ALA A 206 -14.82 0.77 -4.91
C ALA A 206 -16.13 1.42 -4.46
N GLU A 207 -17.01 1.71 -5.39
CA GLU A 207 -18.37 2.26 -5.16
C GLU A 207 -19.28 1.35 -4.31
N ARG A 208 -18.90 0.09 -4.12
CA ARG A 208 -19.60 -0.88 -3.26
C ARG A 208 -18.79 -1.27 -2.02
N CYS A 209 -17.56 -0.78 -1.89
CA CYS A 209 -16.66 -1.21 -0.82
C CYS A 209 -17.04 -0.57 0.51
N ILE A 210 -17.47 -1.38 1.46
CA ILE A 210 -17.84 -0.91 2.80
C ILE A 210 -16.68 -0.19 3.51
N VAL A 211 -15.43 -0.63 3.30
CA VAL A 211 -14.25 0.00 3.88
C VAL A 211 -14.08 1.41 3.31
N TYR A 212 -14.20 1.56 1.99
CA TYR A 212 -14.13 2.89 1.36
C TYR A 212 -15.20 3.83 1.87
N HIS A 213 -16.45 3.36 2.03
CA HIS A 213 -17.53 4.17 2.56
C HIS A 213 -17.33 4.54 4.04
N ASN A 214 -16.81 3.64 4.85
CA ASN A 214 -16.50 3.91 6.26
C ASN A 214 -15.38 4.93 6.45
N GLU A 215 -14.47 5.05 5.48
CA GLU A 215 -13.37 6.02 5.49
C GLU A 215 -13.75 7.38 4.91
N LYS A 216 -14.93 7.52 4.30
CA LYS A 216 -15.45 8.84 3.91
C LYS A 216 -15.74 9.64 5.18
N LYS A 217 -15.43 10.93 5.16
CA LYS A 217 -15.87 11.85 6.23
C LYS A 217 -17.37 11.70 6.35
N ALA A 218 -17.85 11.22 7.49
CA ALA A 218 -19.27 11.07 7.72
C ALA A 218 -19.95 12.44 7.71
N MET A 219 -20.68 12.75 6.64
CA MET A 219 -21.67 13.82 6.65
C MET A 219 -22.94 13.27 7.30
N PHE A 220 -22.86 12.86 8.56
CA PHE A 220 -24.05 12.61 9.35
C PHE A 220 -24.57 13.96 9.83
N HIS A 221 -25.53 14.51 9.14
CA HIS A 221 -26.50 15.40 9.74
C HIS A 221 -27.41 14.51 10.58
N SER A 222 -27.03 14.27 11.83
CA SER A 222 -27.94 13.67 12.80
C SER A 222 -29.07 14.68 13.05
N PRO A 223 -30.34 14.29 12.95
CA PRO A 223 -31.46 15.14 13.36
C PRO A 223 -31.42 15.51 14.85
N THR A 224 -30.56 14.88 15.64
CA THR A 224 -30.41 15.03 17.09
C THR A 224 -29.14 15.75 17.54
N GLY A 225 -28.37 16.35 16.63
CA GLY A 225 -27.23 17.22 16.99
C GLY A 225 -26.00 16.51 17.60
N TRP A 226 -25.88 15.18 17.50
CA TRP A 226 -24.68 14.45 17.91
C TRP A 226 -23.62 14.51 16.82
N THR A 227 -22.62 15.33 17.02
CA THR A 227 -21.41 15.36 16.21
C THR A 227 -20.41 14.37 16.81
N LEU A 228 -20.21 13.22 16.16
CA LEU A 228 -19.06 12.37 16.47
C LEU A 228 -17.80 13.07 15.90
N HIS A 229 -17.12 13.85 16.72
CA HIS A 229 -15.78 14.28 16.42
C HIS A 229 -14.87 13.06 16.52
N GLY A 230 -14.40 12.56 15.36
CA GLY A 230 -13.28 11.63 15.33
C GLY A 230 -12.08 12.35 15.92
N THR A 231 -11.75 12.06 17.17
CA THR A 231 -10.46 12.40 17.75
C THR A 231 -9.42 11.55 17.03
N THR A 232 -8.66 12.18 16.14
CA THR A 232 -7.34 11.68 15.78
C THR A 232 -6.52 11.71 17.07
N ALA A 233 -6.31 10.54 17.68
CA ALA A 233 -5.33 10.41 18.74
C ALA A 233 -3.96 10.69 18.11
N SER A 234 -3.35 11.76 18.59
CA SER A 234 -1.94 12.13 18.39
C SER A 234 -1.01 11.09 19.00
#